data_0f3d0aa70e5ed12e0851a704ac0381ad
#
_entry.id   0f3d0aa70e5ed12e0851a704ac0381ad
#
_cell.length_a   1.000
_cell.length_b   1.000
_cell.length_c   1.000
_cell.angle_alpha   90.00
_cell.angle_beta   90.00
_cell.angle_gamma   90.00
#
_symmetry.space_group_name_H-M   'P 1'
#
loop_
_entity.id
_entity.type
_entity.pdbx_description
1 polymer ?
#
loop_
_entity_poly.entity_id
_entity_poly.type
_entity_poly.pdbx_seq_one_letter_code
_entity_poly.pdbx_strand_id
1 'polypeptide(L)'
;MNFSGLFPIGTVVLLKDSTKRLMITGVCQFSVGEDGNQKFYDYVGVVFPEGYLSADENYLFNADQIEKVFCIGYQDSESLAFKEKADAAVEEIRAKSEG
;
A
#
# COMPACT_ATOMS: atom_id res chain seq x y z
N MET A 1 0.22 -19.13 1.68
CA MET A 1 -0.95 -18.46 2.26
C MET A 1 -1.51 -17.48 1.26
N ASN A 2 -2.79 -17.62 0.96
CA ASN A 2 -3.45 -16.69 0.05
C ASN A 2 -4.07 -15.55 0.84
N PHE A 3 -3.52 -14.37 0.69
CA PHE A 3 -4.07 -13.18 1.29
C PHE A 3 -4.72 -12.35 0.19
N SER A 4 -5.99 -12.07 0.31
CA SER A 4 -6.73 -11.27 -0.68
C SER A 4 -6.95 -9.85 -0.16
N GLY A 5 -6.97 -8.90 -1.10
CA GLY A 5 -7.18 -7.50 -0.78
C GLY A 5 -5.95 -6.83 -0.19
N LEU A 6 -6.15 -5.73 0.48
CA LEU A 6 -5.06 -4.91 1.02
C LEU A 6 -4.37 -5.57 2.20
N PHE A 7 -3.05 -5.49 2.22
CA PHE A 7 -2.26 -5.90 3.38
C PHE A 7 -2.41 -4.88 4.51
N PRO A 8 -2.32 -5.33 5.77
CA PRO A 8 -2.43 -4.40 6.91
C PRO A 8 -1.16 -3.56 7.07
N ILE A 9 -1.32 -2.47 7.80
CA ILE A 9 -0.19 -1.62 8.21
C ILE A 9 0.84 -2.47 8.95
N GLY A 10 2.11 -2.25 8.67
CA GLY A 10 3.21 -3.00 9.27
C GLY A 10 3.68 -4.19 8.45
N THR A 11 2.98 -4.51 7.36
CA THR A 11 3.42 -5.57 6.44
C THR A 11 4.73 -5.16 5.77
N VAL A 12 5.70 -6.05 5.73
CA VAL A 12 7.01 -5.78 5.13
C VAL A 12 7.10 -6.51 3.80
N VAL A 13 7.42 -5.76 2.74
CA VAL A 13 7.42 -6.26 1.37
C VAL A 13 8.70 -5.89 0.63
N LEU A 14 8.94 -6.57 -0.48
CA LEU A 14 9.96 -6.21 -1.46
C LEU A 14 9.26 -5.97 -2.79
N LEU A 15 9.53 -4.83 -3.41
CA LEU A 15 8.96 -4.53 -4.71
C LEU A 15 9.80 -5.15 -5.82
N LYS A 16 9.19 -5.37 -6.98
CA LYS A 16 9.87 -5.86 -8.18
C LYS A 16 11.00 -4.91 -8.54
N ASP A 17 12.12 -5.45 -8.95
CA ASP A 17 13.30 -4.70 -9.37
C ASP A 17 13.91 -3.84 -8.25
N SER A 18 13.59 -4.13 -7.00
CA SER A 18 14.13 -3.43 -5.85
C SER A 18 14.91 -4.39 -4.95
N THR A 19 15.90 -3.86 -4.24
CA THR A 19 16.68 -4.63 -3.26
C THR A 19 16.42 -4.17 -1.83
N LYS A 20 15.61 -3.11 -1.67
CA LYS A 20 15.33 -2.54 -0.35
C LYS A 20 13.91 -2.85 0.09
N ARG A 21 13.78 -3.45 1.27
CA ARG A 21 12.46 -3.75 1.85
C ARG A 21 11.72 -2.47 2.23
N LEU A 22 10.40 -2.52 2.12
CA LEU A 22 9.53 -1.42 2.54
C LEU A 22 8.51 -1.96 3.54
N MET A 23 8.16 -1.13 4.52
CA MET A 23 7.08 -1.44 5.44
C MET A 23 5.89 -0.57 5.10
N ILE A 24 4.72 -1.20 4.95
CA ILE A 24 3.48 -0.48 4.63
C ILE A 24 3.05 0.35 5.84
N THR A 25 2.85 1.65 5.61
CA THR A 25 2.43 2.59 6.65
C THR A 25 1.08 3.22 6.35
N GLY A 26 0.56 3.02 5.14
CA GLY A 26 -0.76 3.54 4.79
C GLY A 26 -1.33 2.82 3.58
N VAL A 27 -2.64 2.95 3.41
CA VAL A 27 -3.38 2.34 2.29
C VAL A 27 -4.27 3.41 1.64
N CYS A 28 -4.68 3.16 0.40
CA CYS A 28 -5.60 4.03 -0.33
C CYS A 28 -5.08 5.46 -0.44
N GLN A 29 -3.95 5.61 -1.11
CA GLN A 29 -3.26 6.90 -1.22
C GLN A 29 -3.51 7.54 -2.58
N PHE A 30 -3.58 8.87 -2.61
CA PHE A 30 -3.67 9.63 -3.83
C PHE A 30 -2.46 10.54 -3.95
N SER A 31 -1.98 10.70 -5.18
CA SER A 31 -0.92 11.64 -5.50
C SER A 31 -1.43 12.57 -6.59
N VAL A 32 -1.11 13.86 -6.48
CA VAL A 32 -1.47 14.85 -7.49
C VAL A 32 -0.20 15.25 -8.23
N GLY A 33 -0.18 15.01 -9.53
CA GLY A 33 0.95 15.37 -10.37
C GLY A 33 0.98 16.86 -10.68
N GLU A 34 2.07 17.30 -11.31
CA GLU A 34 2.23 18.71 -11.73
C GLU A 34 1.16 19.15 -12.71
N ASP A 35 0.59 18.21 -13.46
CA ASP A 35 -0.48 18.45 -14.40
C ASP A 35 -1.86 18.55 -13.74
N GLY A 36 -1.93 18.40 -12.41
CA GLY A 36 -3.18 18.45 -11.66
C GLY A 36 -3.96 17.14 -11.65
N ASN A 37 -3.49 16.11 -12.35
CA ASN A 37 -4.16 14.83 -12.38
C ASN A 37 -3.86 14.02 -11.12
N GLN A 38 -4.90 13.37 -10.58
CA GLN A 38 -4.76 12.47 -9.44
C GLN A 38 -4.38 11.08 -9.92
N LYS A 39 -3.51 10.43 -9.16
CA LYS A 39 -3.16 9.04 -9.37
C LYS A 39 -3.35 8.27 -8.07
N PHE A 40 -4.01 7.13 -8.15
CA PHE A 40 -4.31 6.29 -6.99
C PHE A 40 -3.24 5.22 -6.82
N TYR A 41 -2.86 5.00 -5.56
CA TYR A 41 -1.94 3.93 -5.17
C TYR A 41 -2.55 3.13 -4.03
N ASP A 42 -2.34 1.80 -4.06
CA ASP A 42 -2.83 0.93 -3.01
C ASP A 42 -2.17 1.24 -1.67
N TYR A 43 -0.88 1.57 -1.69
CA TYR A 43 -0.05 1.67 -0.47
C TYR A 43 0.87 2.86 -0.48
N VAL A 44 1.24 3.27 0.73
CA VAL A 44 2.44 4.08 0.98
C VAL A 44 3.27 3.31 2.01
N GLY A 45 4.60 3.38 1.86
CA GLY A 45 5.51 2.70 2.77
C GLY A 45 6.79 3.47 2.99
N VAL A 46 7.55 3.00 3.97
CA VAL A 46 8.86 3.56 4.31
C VAL A 46 9.90 2.45 4.20
N VAL A 47 11.16 2.83 4.05
CA VAL A 47 12.25 1.86 4.01
C VAL A 47 12.33 1.10 5.34
N PHE A 48 12.63 -0.18 5.26
CA PHE A 48 12.76 -1.05 6.44
C PHE A 48 14.20 -1.57 6.50
N PRO A 49 14.87 -1.55 7.65
CA PRO A 49 14.36 -1.28 9.01
C PRO A 49 14.45 0.19 9.46
N GLU A 50 14.88 1.10 8.63
CA GLU A 50 15.12 2.49 9.04
C GLU A 50 13.85 3.24 9.43
N GLY A 51 12.72 2.94 8.78
CA GLY A 51 11.45 3.58 9.08
C GLY A 51 11.30 4.94 8.41
N TYR A 52 10.48 5.79 9.01
CA TYR A 52 10.23 7.13 8.48
C TYR A 52 11.45 8.01 8.68
N LEU A 53 12.01 8.48 7.58
CA LEU A 53 13.19 9.34 7.60
C LEU A 53 12.82 10.79 7.27
N SER A 54 12.00 10.98 6.25
CA SER A 54 11.51 12.29 5.85
C SER A 54 10.29 12.12 4.97
N ALA A 55 9.54 13.22 4.77
CA ALA A 55 8.35 13.19 3.90
C ALA A 55 8.70 12.80 2.46
N ASP A 56 9.92 13.13 2.01
CA ASP A 56 10.37 12.83 0.65
C ASP A 56 10.75 11.36 0.45
N GLU A 57 10.84 10.59 1.53
CA GLU A 57 11.26 9.20 1.49
C GLU A 57 10.11 8.24 1.80
N ASN A 58 8.90 8.66 1.51
CA ASN A 58 7.72 7.80 1.50
C ASN A 58 7.49 7.34 0.06
N TYR A 59 7.22 6.05 -0.10
CA TYR A 59 7.10 5.43 -1.42
C TYR A 59 5.68 4.97 -1.66
N LEU A 60 5.10 5.45 -2.77
CA LEU A 60 3.76 5.04 -3.20
C LEU A 60 3.90 3.87 -4.16
N PHE A 61 3.09 2.83 -3.96
CA PHE A 61 3.17 1.65 -4.82
C PHE A 61 1.84 0.89 -4.81
N ASN A 62 1.71 -0.01 -5.79
CA ASN A 62 0.51 -0.82 -5.95
C ASN A 62 0.81 -2.27 -5.64
N ALA A 63 -0.24 -3.04 -5.37
CA ALA A 63 -0.12 -4.46 -5.03
C ALA A 63 0.61 -5.26 -6.10
N ASP A 64 0.40 -4.93 -7.38
CA ASP A 64 1.03 -5.64 -8.48
C ASP A 64 2.54 -5.41 -8.57
N GLN A 65 3.06 -4.43 -7.85
CA GLN A 65 4.50 -4.16 -7.79
C GLN A 65 5.20 -4.97 -6.70
N ILE A 66 4.44 -5.63 -5.83
CA ILE A 66 5.02 -6.43 -4.74
C ILE A 66 5.51 -7.77 -5.29
N GLU A 67 6.80 -8.05 -5.08
CA GLU A 67 7.39 -9.33 -5.45
C GLU A 67 7.34 -10.33 -4.31
N LYS A 68 7.59 -9.87 -3.08
CA LYS A 68 7.69 -10.76 -1.93
C LYS A 68 7.14 -10.09 -0.68
N VAL A 69 6.47 -10.88 0.15
CA VAL A 69 5.96 -10.46 1.47
C VAL A 69 6.76 -11.20 2.53
N PHE A 70 7.43 -10.48 3.42
CA PHE A 70 8.26 -11.07 4.47
C PHE A 70 7.46 -11.37 5.73
N CYS A 71 6.55 -10.49 6.08
CA CYS A 71 5.64 -10.71 7.20
C CYS A 71 4.38 -9.87 7.02
N ILE A 72 3.28 -10.36 7.58
CA ILE A 72 2.01 -9.64 7.58
C ILE A 72 1.94 -8.84 8.88
N GLY A 73 1.49 -7.59 8.78
CA GLY A 73 1.34 -6.72 9.95
C GLY A 73 0.26 -7.20 10.90
N TYR A 74 0.22 -6.58 12.06
CA TYR A 74 -0.75 -6.92 13.09
C TYR A 74 -2.19 -6.75 12.61
N GLN A 75 -3.03 -7.69 12.96
CA GLN A 75 -4.45 -7.66 12.61
C GLN A 75 -5.31 -7.99 13.84
N ASP A 76 -6.44 -7.31 13.95
CA ASP A 76 -7.47 -7.60 14.95
C ASP A 76 -8.83 -7.35 14.33
N SER A 77 -9.90 -7.45 15.13
CA SER A 77 -11.26 -7.29 14.58
C SER A 77 -11.50 -5.88 14.04
N GLU A 78 -10.91 -4.88 14.65
CA GLU A 78 -11.04 -3.50 14.17
C GLU A 78 -10.32 -3.33 12.82
N SER A 79 -9.11 -3.85 12.71
CA SER A 79 -8.34 -3.74 11.46
C SER A 79 -8.99 -4.53 10.32
N LEU A 80 -9.61 -5.66 10.62
CA LEU A 80 -10.32 -6.44 9.61
C LEU A 80 -11.58 -5.73 9.12
N ALA A 81 -12.29 -5.04 10.02
CA ALA A 81 -13.44 -4.23 9.63
C ALA A 81 -13.00 -3.05 8.75
N PHE A 82 -11.90 -2.41 9.09
CA PHE A 82 -11.33 -1.35 8.27
C PHE A 82 -10.91 -1.88 6.89
N LYS A 83 -10.26 -3.04 6.86
CA LYS A 83 -9.83 -3.69 5.61
C LYS A 83 -11.01 -3.91 4.66
N GLU A 84 -12.13 -4.37 5.19
CA GLU A 84 -13.32 -4.62 4.39
C GLU A 84 -13.78 -3.34 3.68
N LYS A 85 -13.82 -2.22 4.41
CA LYS A 85 -14.18 -0.92 3.84
C LYS A 85 -13.14 -0.42 2.85
N ALA A 86 -11.86 -0.58 3.16
CA ALA A 86 -10.78 -0.13 2.30
C ALA A 86 -10.75 -0.94 1.00
N ASP A 87 -10.92 -2.25 1.08
CA ASP A 87 -10.97 -3.11 -0.11
C ASP A 87 -12.13 -2.72 -1.04
N ALA A 88 -13.29 -2.43 -0.46
CA ALA A 88 -14.44 -1.97 -1.24
C ALA A 88 -14.16 -0.62 -1.91
N ALA A 89 -13.48 0.28 -1.21
CA ALA A 89 -13.12 1.59 -1.76
C ALA A 89 -12.13 1.44 -2.94
N VAL A 90 -11.14 0.55 -2.81
CA VAL A 90 -10.18 0.30 -3.88
C VAL A 90 -10.91 -0.22 -5.13
N GLU A 91 -11.81 -1.18 -4.94
CA GLU A 91 -12.57 -1.75 -6.04
C GLU A 91 -13.39 -0.68 -6.77
N GLU A 92 -14.05 0.19 -6.01
CA GLU A 92 -14.85 1.28 -6.57
C GLU A 92 -13.99 2.30 -7.32
N ILE A 93 -12.86 2.69 -6.73
CA ILE A 93 -11.95 3.66 -7.35
C ILE A 93 -11.40 3.12 -8.67
N ARG A 94 -10.97 1.85 -8.68
CA ARG A 94 -10.42 1.26 -9.90
C ARG A 94 -11.47 1.05 -10.97
N ALA A 95 -12.70 0.71 -10.59
CA ALA A 95 -13.80 0.56 -11.53
C ALA A 95 -14.10 1.90 -12.22
N LYS A 96 -14.08 3.00 -11.48
CA LYS A 96 -14.30 4.33 -12.05
C LYS A 96 -13.16 4.78 -12.95
N SER A 97 -11.92 4.39 -12.62
CA SER A 97 -10.75 4.74 -13.43
C SER A 97 -10.74 4.05 -14.79
N GLU A 98 -11.29 2.84 -14.83
CA GLU A 98 -11.31 2.03 -16.03
C GLU A 98 -12.51 2.36 -16.93
N GLY A 99 -13.49 3.04 -16.37
CA GLY A 99 -14.68 3.42 -17.08
C GLY A 99 -14.48 4.70 -17.83
#